data_a9da542d893e24a65c792d5b474aa4bf
#
_entry.id   a9da542d893e24a65c792d5b474aa4bf
#
_cell.length_a   1.000
_cell.length_b   1.000
_cell.length_c   1.000
_cell.angle_alpha   90.00
_cell.angle_beta   90.00
_cell.angle_gamma   90.00
#
_symmetry.space_group_name_H-M   'P 1'
#
loop_
_entity.id
_entity.type
_entity.pdbx_description
1 polymer ?
#
loop_
_entity_poly.entity_id
_entity_poly.type
_entity_poly.pdbx_seq_one_letter_code
_entity_poly.pdbx_strand_id
1 'polypeptide(L)'
;MRTAADAVTRSPVLIGACLIVGLACGLYLPFLANPPVFDDQGFFSGRLFSYYATHPFGLELRVPPYFSLAIVQVIWGSMEAHRLVSLALHVVCALALYKLIFDLQHYTQGAGAPQATGLAAHVPAFLAATVFAIHPVAVYGAGYLIQRMTVLATLFSLLSVILYLRGLARRAHADAISAAVLYSIAVLSRETAVLLPAAAVAAGLAVAAERRYLLRYTGLFAACCAPAAALVALLVKGKIGTAYEPDFEVVSAQIAGTGAGPGSTGLLSSPWLESAVTQAGLFFRYLASWIWLDTGAMSIDVRVAFAGSWPLLLAVLAAVAFLGHGLLGLYLLRREGLARMAGFGLLFPWIMFLVEFTTIRYQEPFVLYRSYAWAPGLMVLLAVALRRLDRRGTIVFCLLALPLLFLPARDRLQTFSSGLALWEDAVGKLPQRAVPGGSRTLYNLGREYLYREQLDKAIAVTERCIADYPTTFDCYSARAAIHLQQEQYREAMPYLARAIELRPDAGAARHHLGIALENLGCVEEAKQQYRLAFARRFPGAIYNLERLEKPGTGLLPPVSSKAPTEACWRELPRAETRP
;
A
#
# COMPACT_ATOMS: atom_id res chain seq x y z
N MET A 1 22.42 27.43 37.32
CA MET A 1 21.07 26.97 37.71
C MET A 1 20.18 26.49 36.55
N ARG A 2 20.62 26.53 35.28
CA ARG A 2 19.85 25.96 34.14
C ARG A 2 19.91 24.43 34.02
N THR A 3 20.90 23.76 34.63
CA THR A 3 21.19 22.34 34.41
C THR A 3 20.31 21.33 35.18
N ALA A 4 19.78 21.67 36.36
CA ALA A 4 18.95 20.73 37.13
C ALA A 4 17.46 20.71 36.63
N ALA A 5 16.92 21.85 36.27
CA ALA A 5 15.56 21.94 35.71
C ALA A 5 15.48 21.24 34.33
N ASP A 6 16.52 21.37 33.50
CA ASP A 6 16.60 20.68 32.20
C ASP A 6 16.78 19.16 32.36
N ALA A 7 17.42 18.67 33.39
CA ALA A 7 17.56 17.24 33.66
C ALA A 7 16.24 16.60 34.13
N VAL A 8 15.47 17.30 34.95
CA VAL A 8 14.15 16.83 35.43
C VAL A 8 13.12 16.77 34.31
N THR A 9 13.20 17.68 33.33
CA THR A 9 12.26 17.67 32.17
C THR A 9 12.66 16.67 31.07
N ARG A 10 13.95 16.35 30.96
CA ARG A 10 14.45 15.37 29.97
C ARG A 10 14.15 13.91 30.34
N SER A 11 14.08 13.60 31.62
CA SER A 11 13.89 12.22 32.09
C SER A 11 12.58 11.56 31.58
N PRO A 12 11.40 12.20 31.62
CA PRO A 12 10.16 11.60 31.13
C PRO A 12 10.16 11.37 29.61
N VAL A 13 10.75 12.30 28.84
CA VAL A 13 10.85 12.20 27.38
C VAL A 13 11.75 11.03 26.99
N LEU A 14 12.90 10.90 27.64
CA LEU A 14 13.85 9.83 27.38
C LEU A 14 13.23 8.46 27.71
N ILE A 15 12.57 8.34 28.87
CA ILE A 15 11.90 7.09 29.27
C ILE A 15 10.84 6.68 28.23
N GLY A 16 9.97 7.62 27.82
CA GLY A 16 8.95 7.33 26.82
C GLY A 16 9.54 6.95 25.45
N ALA A 17 10.60 7.66 25.02
CA ALA A 17 11.31 7.33 23.78
C ALA A 17 11.94 5.93 23.85
N CYS A 18 12.61 5.59 24.94
CA CYS A 18 13.19 4.25 25.15
C CYS A 18 12.11 3.16 25.12
N LEU A 19 10.93 3.40 25.69
CA LEU A 19 9.80 2.45 25.66
C LEU A 19 9.30 2.24 24.24
N ILE A 20 9.08 3.30 23.45
CA ILE A 20 8.67 3.20 22.04
C ILE A 20 9.71 2.41 21.25
N VAL A 21 11.00 2.77 21.38
CA VAL A 21 12.11 2.08 20.71
C VAL A 21 12.18 0.61 21.13
N GLY A 22 12.13 0.34 22.43
CA GLY A 22 12.22 -1.02 22.98
C GLY A 22 11.09 -1.93 22.50
N LEU A 23 9.84 -1.44 22.52
CA LEU A 23 8.69 -2.21 22.05
C LEU A 23 8.72 -2.42 20.53
N ALA A 24 9.05 -1.40 19.75
CA ALA A 24 9.19 -1.54 18.30
C ALA A 24 10.34 -2.51 17.95
N CYS A 25 11.50 -2.38 18.59
CA CYS A 25 12.61 -3.30 18.40
C CYS A 25 12.22 -4.74 18.80
N GLY A 26 11.61 -4.93 19.96
CA GLY A 26 11.14 -6.25 20.41
C GLY A 26 10.16 -6.91 19.44
N LEU A 27 9.33 -6.10 18.75
CA LEU A 27 8.38 -6.58 17.74
C LEU A 27 9.06 -6.92 16.41
N TYR A 28 9.87 -6.03 15.85
CA TYR A 28 10.34 -6.12 14.46
C TYR A 28 11.70 -6.82 14.30
N LEU A 29 12.62 -6.75 15.29
CA LEU A 29 13.95 -7.35 15.16
C LEU A 29 13.95 -8.86 14.88
N PRO A 30 13.03 -9.68 15.45
CA PRO A 30 12.97 -11.10 15.13
C PRO A 30 12.66 -11.40 13.64
N PHE A 31 12.21 -10.43 12.88
CA PHE A 31 11.78 -10.56 11.48
C PHE A 31 12.70 -9.85 10.47
N LEU A 32 13.91 -9.45 10.88
CA LEU A 32 14.86 -8.79 9.99
C LEU A 32 15.27 -9.67 8.79
N ALA A 33 15.35 -10.98 8.98
CA ALA A 33 15.71 -11.94 7.94
C ALA A 33 14.57 -12.29 6.97
N ASN A 34 13.34 -11.75 7.15
CA ASN A 34 12.25 -12.01 6.23
C ASN A 34 12.64 -11.63 4.78
N PRO A 35 12.33 -12.47 3.76
CA PRO A 35 12.67 -12.21 2.37
C PRO A 35 11.85 -11.04 1.78
N PRO A 36 12.24 -10.52 0.61
CA PRO A 36 11.36 -9.66 -0.17
C PRO A 36 10.15 -10.45 -0.65
N VAL A 37 8.96 -9.87 -0.54
CA VAL A 37 7.69 -10.53 -0.91
C VAL A 37 6.87 -9.62 -1.83
N PHE A 38 6.08 -10.23 -2.71
CA PHE A 38 5.16 -9.56 -3.63
C PHE A 38 5.85 -8.44 -4.43
N ASP A 39 5.43 -7.17 -4.31
CA ASP A 39 6.01 -6.04 -5.06
C ASP A 39 7.49 -5.77 -4.71
N ASP A 40 7.96 -6.20 -3.52
CA ASP A 40 9.37 -6.11 -3.18
C ASP A 40 10.22 -6.86 -4.20
N GLN A 41 9.76 -8.04 -4.66
CA GLN A 41 10.50 -8.87 -5.62
C GLN A 41 10.75 -8.12 -6.93
N GLY A 42 9.76 -7.38 -7.45
CA GLY A 42 9.90 -6.59 -8.67
C GLY A 42 10.98 -5.51 -8.58
N PHE A 43 11.15 -4.90 -7.39
CA PHE A 43 12.20 -3.92 -7.16
C PHE A 43 13.59 -4.56 -7.03
N PHE A 44 13.70 -5.65 -6.27
CA PHE A 44 14.99 -6.30 -5.97
C PHE A 44 15.50 -7.24 -7.05
N SER A 45 14.64 -7.83 -7.89
CA SER A 45 15.04 -8.69 -9.01
C SER A 45 15.37 -7.92 -10.30
N GLY A 46 15.01 -6.64 -10.39
CA GLY A 46 15.13 -5.83 -11.58
C GLY A 46 16.34 -4.89 -11.57
N ARG A 47 16.49 -4.10 -12.65
CA ARG A 47 17.51 -3.05 -12.78
C ARG A 47 17.12 -1.75 -12.04
N LEU A 48 15.98 -1.72 -11.35
CA LEU A 48 15.44 -0.51 -10.74
C LEU A 48 16.36 0.08 -9.67
N PHE A 49 16.96 -0.75 -8.81
CA PHE A 49 17.86 -0.23 -7.78
C PHE A 49 19.12 0.43 -8.36
N SER A 50 19.71 -0.10 -9.44
CA SER A 50 20.86 0.51 -10.12
C SER A 50 20.51 1.87 -10.71
N TYR A 51 19.31 1.98 -11.31
CA TYR A 51 18.82 3.23 -11.84
C TYR A 51 18.66 4.29 -10.73
N TYR A 52 17.93 3.98 -9.66
CA TYR A 52 17.68 4.95 -8.59
C TYR A 52 18.93 5.27 -7.77
N ALA A 53 19.91 4.36 -7.66
CA ALA A 53 21.20 4.65 -6.99
C ALA A 53 21.98 5.75 -7.71
N THR A 54 21.87 5.83 -9.05
CA THR A 54 22.59 6.80 -9.89
C THR A 54 21.79 8.06 -10.22
N HIS A 55 20.48 8.08 -9.94
CA HIS A 55 19.56 9.19 -10.23
C HIS A 55 18.82 9.70 -8.98
N PRO A 56 19.52 10.22 -7.95
CA PRO A 56 18.90 10.63 -6.67
C PRO A 56 18.00 11.85 -6.78
N PHE A 57 18.12 12.63 -7.86
CA PHE A 57 17.38 13.89 -8.10
C PHE A 57 16.50 13.80 -9.35
N GLY A 58 16.06 12.59 -9.74
CA GLY A 58 15.13 12.43 -10.85
C GLY A 58 13.81 13.19 -10.60
N LEU A 59 13.22 13.74 -11.67
CA LEU A 59 11.92 14.40 -11.63
C LEU A 59 10.76 13.40 -11.82
N GLU A 60 10.85 12.26 -11.14
CA GLU A 60 9.89 11.17 -11.20
C GLU A 60 9.18 11.03 -9.85
N LEU A 61 8.04 10.32 -9.85
CA LEU A 61 7.37 9.99 -8.61
C LEU A 61 8.18 8.94 -7.83
N ARG A 62 8.18 9.06 -6.51
CA ARG A 62 8.75 8.06 -5.58
C ARG A 62 10.28 7.94 -5.63
N VAL A 63 10.98 8.95 -6.15
CA VAL A 63 12.46 8.97 -6.16
C VAL A 63 13.04 8.87 -4.75
N PRO A 64 12.63 9.66 -3.72
CA PRO A 64 13.24 9.57 -2.39
C PRO A 64 13.17 8.17 -1.75
N PRO A 65 12.03 7.45 -1.73
CA PRO A 65 11.98 6.10 -1.17
C PRO A 65 12.76 5.08 -2.00
N TYR A 66 12.68 5.13 -3.33
CA TYR A 66 13.43 4.20 -4.18
C TYR A 66 14.92 4.43 -4.10
N PHE A 67 15.37 5.69 -4.05
CA PHE A 67 16.76 6.03 -3.77
C PHE A 67 17.19 5.49 -2.39
N SER A 68 16.36 5.63 -1.35
CA SER A 68 16.66 5.12 -0.02
C SER A 68 16.78 3.58 0.01
N LEU A 69 16.01 2.88 -0.81
CA LEU A 69 16.15 1.42 -1.00
C LEU A 69 17.43 1.12 -1.78
N ALA A 70 17.66 1.82 -2.88
CA ALA A 70 18.80 1.60 -3.75
C ALA A 70 20.15 1.84 -3.03
N ILE A 71 20.26 2.91 -2.25
CA ILE A 71 21.51 3.22 -1.52
C ILE A 71 21.80 2.17 -0.43
N VAL A 72 20.79 1.68 0.27
CA VAL A 72 20.94 0.59 1.25
C VAL A 72 21.43 -0.69 0.55
N GLN A 73 20.88 -1.00 -0.64
CA GLN A 73 21.32 -2.14 -1.43
C GLN A 73 22.77 -2.02 -1.87
N VAL A 74 23.19 -0.82 -2.30
CA VAL A 74 24.57 -0.57 -2.75
C VAL A 74 25.58 -0.64 -1.59
N ILE A 75 25.22 -0.12 -0.40
CA ILE A 75 26.14 -0.02 0.74
C ILE A 75 26.24 -1.36 1.49
N TRP A 76 25.13 -2.01 1.75
CA TRP A 76 25.09 -3.21 2.63
C TRP A 76 24.64 -4.48 1.91
N GLY A 77 23.77 -4.41 0.89
CA GLY A 77 23.32 -5.54 0.07
C GLY A 77 22.51 -6.62 0.79
N SER A 78 22.08 -6.39 2.04
CA SER A 78 21.38 -7.39 2.84
C SER A 78 19.92 -7.00 3.15
N MET A 79 19.03 -7.99 3.28
CA MET A 79 17.62 -7.76 3.65
C MET A 79 17.50 -7.26 5.07
N GLU A 80 18.36 -7.70 5.98
CA GLU A 80 18.42 -7.22 7.37
C GLU A 80 18.68 -5.73 7.43
N ALA A 81 19.62 -5.22 6.62
CA ALA A 81 19.91 -3.80 6.54
C ALA A 81 18.70 -3.00 6.03
N HIS A 82 18.01 -3.51 4.99
CA HIS A 82 16.78 -2.88 4.50
C HIS A 82 15.69 -2.80 5.57
N ARG A 83 15.47 -3.89 6.30
CA ARG A 83 14.46 -3.95 7.36
C ARG A 83 14.84 -3.11 8.57
N LEU A 84 16.13 -3.08 8.93
CA LEU A 84 16.61 -2.23 10.02
C LEU A 84 16.41 -0.74 9.70
N VAL A 85 16.72 -0.31 8.48
CA VAL A 85 16.47 1.08 8.04
C VAL A 85 14.95 1.39 8.05
N SER A 86 14.10 0.47 7.58
CA SER A 86 12.64 0.65 7.63
C SER A 86 12.13 0.73 9.07
N LEU A 87 12.64 -0.10 9.98
CA LEU A 87 12.34 -0.03 11.41
C LEU A 87 12.78 1.31 12.01
N ALA A 88 14.00 1.75 11.71
CA ALA A 88 14.51 3.04 12.22
C ALA A 88 13.60 4.20 11.76
N LEU A 89 13.21 4.23 10.48
CA LEU A 89 12.29 5.23 9.94
C LEU A 89 10.91 5.16 10.62
N HIS A 90 10.38 3.96 10.87
CA HIS A 90 9.12 3.76 11.58
C HIS A 90 9.18 4.26 13.03
N VAL A 91 10.26 3.97 13.74
CA VAL A 91 10.50 4.49 15.11
C VAL A 91 10.57 6.01 15.10
N VAL A 92 11.29 6.61 14.14
CA VAL A 92 11.36 8.08 14.01
C VAL A 92 9.97 8.66 13.68
N CYS A 93 9.14 7.97 12.87
CA CYS A 93 7.73 8.34 12.67
C CYS A 93 6.95 8.36 14.00
N ALA A 94 7.09 7.34 14.83
CA ALA A 94 6.40 7.27 16.12
C ALA A 94 6.86 8.39 17.08
N LEU A 95 8.16 8.69 17.10
CA LEU A 95 8.70 9.79 17.89
C LEU A 95 8.26 11.17 17.37
N ALA A 96 8.19 11.35 16.04
CA ALA A 96 7.64 12.57 15.43
C ALA A 96 6.15 12.72 15.76
N LEU A 97 5.40 11.63 15.72
CA LEU A 97 3.99 11.61 16.10
C LEU A 97 3.80 11.97 17.59
N TYR A 98 4.60 11.39 18.50
CA TYR A 98 4.62 11.81 19.89
C TYR A 98 4.82 13.33 20.00
N LYS A 99 5.81 13.87 19.30
CA LYS A 99 6.13 15.31 19.33
C LYS A 99 4.97 16.15 18.80
N LEU A 100 4.36 15.76 17.69
CA LEU A 100 3.20 16.45 17.13
C LEU A 100 2.02 16.47 18.12
N ILE A 101 1.69 15.33 18.73
CA ILE A 101 0.59 15.23 19.70
C ILE A 101 0.89 16.10 20.92
N PHE A 102 2.11 16.06 21.44
CA PHE A 102 2.52 16.88 22.57
C PHE A 102 2.42 18.38 22.26
N ASP A 103 2.89 18.81 21.08
CA ASP A 103 2.78 20.21 20.66
C ASP A 103 1.32 20.66 20.49
N LEU A 104 0.49 19.83 19.89
CA LEU A 104 -0.94 20.12 19.78
C LEU A 104 -1.61 20.25 21.16
N GLN A 105 -1.27 19.38 22.10
CA GLN A 105 -1.76 19.47 23.48
C GLN A 105 -1.35 20.79 24.13
N HIS A 106 -0.12 21.22 23.91
CA HIS A 106 0.42 22.47 24.46
C HIS A 106 -0.23 23.71 23.81
N TYR A 107 -0.33 23.71 22.49
CA TYR A 107 -0.85 24.89 21.76
C TYR A 107 -2.37 25.03 21.79
N THR A 108 -3.13 23.96 21.98
CA THR A 108 -4.61 24.01 22.03
C THR A 108 -5.15 24.40 23.42
N GLN A 109 -4.33 24.30 24.46
CA GLN A 109 -4.68 24.77 25.81
C GLN A 109 -4.38 26.27 25.88
N GLY A 110 -5.40 27.13 25.99
CA GLY A 110 -5.25 28.58 26.09
C GLY A 110 -4.37 28.99 27.28
N ALA A 111 -3.79 30.20 27.18
CA ALA A 111 -2.99 30.80 28.23
C ALA A 111 -3.83 31.02 29.51
N GLY A 112 -3.79 30.10 30.45
CA GLY A 112 -4.57 30.16 31.71
C GLY A 112 -5.21 28.82 32.11
N ALA A 113 -5.19 27.82 31.23
CA ALA A 113 -5.61 26.47 31.62
C ALA A 113 -4.53 25.80 32.50
N PRO A 114 -4.91 25.07 33.58
CA PRO A 114 -3.94 24.32 34.36
C PRO A 114 -3.25 23.29 33.45
N GLN A 115 -1.98 23.54 33.15
CA GLN A 115 -1.17 22.61 32.36
C GLN A 115 -0.72 21.46 33.26
N ALA A 116 -1.00 20.23 32.80
CA ALA A 116 -0.36 19.07 33.40
C ALA A 116 1.17 19.25 33.26
N THR A 117 1.90 19.05 34.35
CA THR A 117 3.37 19.17 34.40
C THR A 117 4.01 17.80 34.59
N GLY A 118 5.30 17.71 34.28
CA GLY A 118 6.04 16.48 34.48
C GLY A 118 5.55 15.32 33.60
N LEU A 119 5.67 14.10 34.10
CA LEU A 119 5.35 12.87 33.36
C LEU A 119 3.89 12.83 32.86
N ALA A 120 2.94 13.33 33.66
CA ALA A 120 1.50 13.31 33.34
C ALA A 120 1.17 14.05 32.03
N ALA A 121 1.93 15.11 31.69
CA ALA A 121 1.76 15.85 30.44
C ALA A 121 2.13 15.03 29.20
N HIS A 122 3.06 14.10 29.34
CA HIS A 122 3.62 13.33 28.24
C HIS A 122 2.90 11.99 27.99
N VAL A 123 2.27 11.41 29.03
CA VAL A 123 1.68 10.05 28.98
C VAL A 123 0.71 9.86 27.81
N PRO A 124 -0.31 10.72 27.56
CA PRO A 124 -1.24 10.49 26.46
C PRO A 124 -0.55 10.47 25.08
N ALA A 125 0.42 11.36 24.86
CA ALA A 125 1.17 11.42 23.60
C ALA A 125 2.07 10.20 23.44
N PHE A 126 2.75 9.75 24.50
CA PHE A 126 3.57 8.54 24.46
C PHE A 126 2.74 7.29 24.20
N LEU A 127 1.63 7.11 24.88
CA LEU A 127 0.78 5.95 24.70
C LEU A 127 0.22 5.89 23.27
N ALA A 128 -0.23 7.02 22.74
CA ALA A 128 -0.73 7.07 21.37
C ALA A 128 0.39 6.75 20.35
N ALA A 129 1.60 7.28 20.54
CA ALA A 129 2.74 6.96 19.69
C ALA A 129 3.20 5.50 19.84
N THR A 130 3.11 4.93 21.05
CA THR A 130 3.41 3.51 21.28
C THR A 130 2.38 2.61 20.58
N VAL A 131 1.10 2.93 20.68
CA VAL A 131 0.04 2.23 19.95
C VAL A 131 0.33 2.26 18.45
N PHE A 132 0.67 3.40 17.88
CA PHE A 132 1.06 3.51 16.47
C PHE A 132 2.26 2.61 16.13
N ALA A 133 3.29 2.58 16.98
CA ALA A 133 4.53 1.84 16.73
C ALA A 133 4.36 0.32 16.71
N ILE A 134 3.42 -0.22 17.50
CA ILE A 134 3.21 -1.68 17.62
C ILE A 134 1.87 -2.15 17.06
N HIS A 135 1.14 -1.28 16.34
CA HIS A 135 -0.19 -1.63 15.81
C HIS A 135 -0.08 -2.63 14.64
N PRO A 136 -0.92 -3.69 14.58
CA PRO A 136 -0.85 -4.68 13.50
C PRO A 136 -1.06 -4.09 12.09
N VAL A 137 -1.86 -3.05 11.95
CA VAL A 137 -2.01 -2.33 10.67
C VAL A 137 -0.72 -1.61 10.27
N ALA A 138 0.08 -1.12 11.22
CA ALA A 138 1.35 -0.46 10.93
C ALA A 138 2.37 -1.42 10.30
N VAL A 139 2.26 -2.72 10.54
CA VAL A 139 3.10 -3.77 9.92
C VAL A 139 3.05 -3.71 8.40
N TYR A 140 1.89 -3.43 7.81
CA TYR A 140 1.73 -3.32 6.35
C TYR A 140 2.45 -2.09 5.76
N GLY A 141 2.74 -1.07 6.57
CA GLY A 141 3.57 0.07 6.18
C GLY A 141 5.06 -0.18 6.46
N ALA A 142 5.39 -0.62 7.67
CA ALA A 142 6.77 -0.71 8.17
C ALA A 142 7.46 -2.04 7.83
N GLY A 143 6.73 -3.16 7.86
CA GLY A 143 7.22 -4.51 7.57
C GLY A 143 7.29 -4.86 6.09
N TYR A 144 6.58 -4.17 5.22
CA TYR A 144 6.57 -4.35 3.78
C TYR A 144 7.53 -3.35 3.12
N LEU A 145 8.66 -3.81 2.56
CA LEU A 145 9.80 -2.97 2.20
C LEU A 145 9.49 -1.88 1.18
N ILE A 146 8.73 -2.22 0.11
CA ILE A 146 8.36 -1.25 -0.92
C ILE A 146 7.53 -0.09 -0.33
N GLN A 147 6.79 -0.34 0.77
CA GLN A 147 6.00 0.66 1.47
C GLN A 147 6.85 1.64 2.32
N ARG A 148 8.20 1.55 2.26
CA ARG A 148 9.06 2.63 2.75
C ARG A 148 8.65 3.99 2.19
N MET A 149 8.05 4.01 0.98
CA MET A 149 7.44 5.21 0.42
C MET A 149 6.35 5.82 1.32
N THR A 150 5.51 4.98 1.93
CA THR A 150 4.46 5.42 2.84
C THR A 150 5.04 5.90 4.18
N VAL A 151 6.05 5.18 4.70
CA VAL A 151 6.72 5.54 5.95
C VAL A 151 7.44 6.89 5.81
N LEU A 152 8.21 7.09 4.73
CA LEU A 152 8.91 8.35 4.46
C LEU A 152 7.93 9.51 4.23
N ALA A 153 6.89 9.31 3.42
CA ALA A 153 5.86 10.32 3.21
C ALA A 153 5.20 10.73 4.53
N THR A 154 4.88 9.77 5.40
CA THR A 154 4.29 10.03 6.72
C THR A 154 5.27 10.76 7.63
N LEU A 155 6.53 10.32 7.70
CA LEU A 155 7.57 10.96 8.50
C LEU A 155 7.74 12.43 8.11
N PHE A 156 7.96 12.70 6.83
CA PHE A 156 8.17 14.06 6.35
C PHE A 156 6.90 14.92 6.44
N SER A 157 5.71 14.31 6.35
CA SER A 157 4.44 14.98 6.63
C SER A 157 4.35 15.43 8.10
N LEU A 158 4.67 14.54 9.04
CA LEU A 158 4.67 14.87 10.47
C LEU A 158 5.68 15.98 10.79
N LEU A 159 6.90 15.86 10.29
CA LEU A 159 7.95 16.87 10.48
C LEU A 159 7.56 18.22 9.87
N SER A 160 6.93 18.21 8.68
CA SER A 160 6.41 19.42 8.04
C SER A 160 5.37 20.12 8.91
N VAL A 161 4.37 19.37 9.43
CA VAL A 161 3.34 19.95 10.32
C VAL A 161 3.93 20.45 11.64
N ILE A 162 4.90 19.72 12.23
CA ILE A 162 5.60 20.16 13.46
C ILE A 162 6.32 21.50 13.21
N LEU A 163 7.08 21.62 12.11
CA LEU A 163 7.77 22.88 11.79
C LEU A 163 6.79 24.00 11.46
N TYR A 164 5.73 23.69 10.74
CA TYR A 164 4.67 24.67 10.45
C TYR A 164 4.05 25.21 11.75
N LEU A 165 3.68 24.35 12.70
CA LEU A 165 3.13 24.76 14.00
C LEU A 165 4.14 25.54 14.85
N ARG A 166 5.43 25.08 14.88
CA ARG A 166 6.50 25.78 15.59
C ARG A 166 6.69 27.19 15.06
N GLY A 167 6.74 27.35 13.75
CA GLY A 167 6.94 28.66 13.11
C GLY A 167 5.73 29.58 13.28
N LEU A 168 4.53 29.01 13.28
CA LEU A 168 3.30 29.74 13.59
C LEU A 168 3.32 30.30 15.04
N ALA A 169 3.74 29.46 16.01
CA ALA A 169 3.82 29.85 17.42
C ALA A 169 4.94 30.87 17.69
N ARG A 170 6.09 30.75 17.01
CA ARG A 170 7.25 31.62 17.18
C ARG A 170 7.27 32.85 16.27
N ARG A 171 6.31 32.97 15.36
CA ARG A 171 6.26 33.98 14.29
C ARG A 171 7.49 33.95 13.38
N ALA A 172 8.04 32.74 13.09
CA ALA A 172 9.26 32.53 12.32
C ALA A 172 8.96 32.05 10.90
N HIS A 173 9.08 32.94 9.91
CA HIS A 173 8.80 32.61 8.50
C HIS A 173 9.75 31.55 7.92
N ALA A 174 10.99 31.48 8.41
CA ALA A 174 11.96 30.44 8.01
C ALA A 174 11.46 29.01 8.29
N ASP A 175 10.67 28.82 9.36
CA ASP A 175 10.05 27.52 9.67
C ASP A 175 8.99 27.15 8.65
N ALA A 176 8.28 28.11 8.03
CA ALA A 176 7.33 27.84 6.94
C ALA A 176 8.05 27.31 5.68
N ILE A 177 9.19 27.90 5.33
CA ILE A 177 10.03 27.47 4.20
C ILE A 177 10.57 26.05 4.48
N SER A 178 11.12 25.84 5.67
CA SER A 178 11.63 24.51 6.07
C SER A 178 10.51 23.43 6.07
N ALA A 179 9.31 23.79 6.53
CA ALA A 179 8.14 22.92 6.49
C ALA A 179 7.75 22.57 5.03
N ALA A 180 7.83 23.53 4.10
CA ALA A 180 7.55 23.30 2.69
C ALA A 180 8.62 22.43 1.99
N VAL A 181 9.88 22.53 2.39
CA VAL A 181 10.94 21.59 1.94
C VAL A 181 10.62 20.17 2.37
N LEU A 182 10.24 19.97 3.65
CA LEU A 182 9.83 18.63 4.14
C LEU A 182 8.56 18.14 3.46
N TYR A 183 7.59 19.00 3.18
CA TYR A 183 6.43 18.67 2.36
C TYR A 183 6.84 18.20 0.96
N SER A 184 7.79 18.87 0.33
CA SER A 184 8.26 18.47 -1.01
C SER A 184 8.86 17.06 -1.01
N ILE A 185 9.61 16.69 0.02
CA ILE A 185 10.11 15.33 0.19
C ILE A 185 8.96 14.35 0.45
N ALA A 186 7.96 14.73 1.26
CA ALA A 186 6.79 13.90 1.53
C ALA A 186 6.00 13.57 0.26
N VAL A 187 5.65 14.59 -0.54
CA VAL A 187 4.81 14.41 -1.74
C VAL A 187 5.57 13.70 -2.88
N LEU A 188 6.88 13.88 -2.98
CA LEU A 188 7.74 13.12 -3.90
C LEU A 188 8.01 11.70 -3.40
N SER A 189 7.89 11.43 -2.11
CA SER A 189 7.92 10.07 -1.57
C SER A 189 6.63 9.30 -1.86
N ARG A 190 5.49 9.97 -1.75
CA ARG A 190 4.19 9.43 -2.12
C ARG A 190 3.21 10.54 -2.47
N GLU A 191 2.63 10.47 -3.65
CA GLU A 191 1.72 11.46 -4.21
C GLU A 191 0.49 11.76 -3.33
N THR A 192 0.11 10.81 -2.47
CA THR A 192 -1.02 10.98 -1.53
C THR A 192 -0.79 12.08 -0.49
N ALA A 193 0.45 12.51 -0.27
CA ALA A 193 0.77 13.62 0.62
C ALA A 193 0.43 15.01 0.03
N VAL A 194 -0.07 15.10 -1.22
CA VAL A 194 -0.37 16.37 -1.90
C VAL A 194 -1.34 17.27 -1.11
N LEU A 195 -2.23 16.69 -0.33
CA LEU A 195 -3.21 17.42 0.49
C LEU A 195 -2.68 17.83 1.89
N LEU A 196 -1.41 17.54 2.21
CA LEU A 196 -0.82 17.93 3.49
C LEU A 196 -0.92 19.43 3.81
N PRO A 197 -0.78 20.39 2.85
CA PRO A 197 -0.97 21.80 3.15
C PRO A 197 -2.36 22.11 3.73
N ALA A 198 -3.42 21.44 3.28
CA ALA A 198 -4.75 21.58 3.85
C ALA A 198 -4.84 21.03 5.28
N ALA A 199 -4.18 19.89 5.55
CA ALA A 199 -4.08 19.34 6.90
C ALA A 199 -3.26 20.25 7.84
N ALA A 200 -2.19 20.89 7.33
CA ALA A 200 -1.43 21.89 8.09
C ALA A 200 -2.27 23.13 8.41
N VAL A 201 -3.13 23.58 7.50
CA VAL A 201 -4.11 24.66 7.78
C VAL A 201 -5.04 24.25 8.91
N ALA A 202 -5.58 23.02 8.89
CA ALA A 202 -6.44 22.51 9.98
C ALA A 202 -5.68 22.47 11.31
N ALA A 203 -4.39 22.09 11.32
CA ALA A 203 -3.52 22.17 12.48
C ALA A 203 -3.33 23.62 12.97
N GLY A 204 -3.08 24.56 12.06
CA GLY A 204 -2.94 26.00 12.36
C GLY A 204 -4.21 26.60 12.97
N LEU A 205 -5.38 26.21 12.45
CA LEU A 205 -6.68 26.59 13.02
C LEU A 205 -6.92 25.96 14.39
N ALA A 206 -6.34 24.80 14.67
CA ALA A 206 -6.39 24.17 15.99
C ALA A 206 -5.53 24.90 17.03
N VAL A 207 -4.52 25.65 16.59
CA VAL A 207 -3.68 26.48 17.45
C VAL A 207 -4.27 27.89 17.51
N ALA A 208 -4.42 28.45 18.72
CA ALA A 208 -4.95 29.81 18.90
C ALA A 208 -3.96 30.86 18.36
N ALA A 209 -4.03 31.15 17.08
CA ALA A 209 -3.21 32.15 16.41
C ALA A 209 -4.06 33.34 15.93
N GLU A 210 -3.45 34.52 15.88
CA GLU A 210 -4.07 35.71 15.28
C GLU A 210 -4.43 35.43 13.82
N ARG A 211 -5.69 35.62 13.44
CA ARG A 211 -6.23 35.23 12.12
C ARG A 211 -5.45 35.87 10.95
N ARG A 212 -5.06 37.13 11.08
CA ARG A 212 -4.30 37.83 10.00
C ARG A 212 -2.91 37.22 9.82
N TYR A 213 -2.24 36.92 10.95
CA TYR A 213 -0.92 36.30 10.90
C TYR A 213 -1.01 34.86 10.36
N LEU A 214 -1.99 34.07 10.83
CA LEU A 214 -2.26 32.72 10.33
C LEU A 214 -2.41 32.73 8.79
N LEU A 215 -3.23 33.62 8.23
CA LEU A 215 -3.45 33.70 6.78
C LEU A 215 -2.16 34.03 6.01
N ARG A 216 -1.37 35.00 6.48
CA ARG A 216 -0.09 35.37 5.83
C ARG A 216 0.92 34.24 5.90
N TYR A 217 1.08 33.63 7.07
CA TYR A 217 2.01 32.54 7.31
C TYR A 217 1.63 31.28 6.48
N THR A 218 0.36 30.93 6.47
CA THR A 218 -0.17 29.83 5.65
C THR A 218 -0.03 30.10 4.16
N GLY A 219 -0.26 31.36 3.73
CA GLY A 219 -0.06 31.78 2.35
C GLY A 219 1.39 31.60 1.88
N LEU A 220 2.36 31.98 2.72
CA LEU A 220 3.78 31.74 2.45
C LEU A 220 4.08 30.23 2.35
N PHE A 221 3.63 29.45 3.32
CA PHE A 221 3.81 27.99 3.31
C PHE A 221 3.21 27.35 2.06
N ALA A 222 1.97 27.68 1.71
CA ALA A 222 1.29 27.18 0.51
C ALA A 222 2.00 27.56 -0.78
N ALA A 223 2.48 28.81 -0.88
CA ALA A 223 3.26 29.27 -2.02
C ALA A 223 4.57 28.48 -2.19
N CYS A 224 5.27 28.19 -1.08
CA CYS A 224 6.47 27.36 -1.10
C CYS A 224 6.19 25.86 -1.40
N CYS A 225 5.00 25.36 -1.07
CA CYS A 225 4.56 23.98 -1.39
C CYS A 225 4.15 23.85 -2.87
N ALA A 226 3.68 24.93 -3.51
CA ALA A 226 3.09 24.90 -4.84
C ALA A 226 3.97 24.29 -5.95
N PRO A 227 5.30 24.52 -6.02
CA PRO A 227 6.14 23.91 -7.05
C PRO A 227 6.13 22.37 -7.01
N ALA A 228 6.27 21.79 -5.83
CA ALA A 228 6.26 20.33 -5.66
C ALA A 228 4.87 19.74 -5.93
N ALA A 229 3.81 20.40 -5.47
CA ALA A 229 2.44 20.01 -5.77
C ALA A 229 2.13 20.06 -7.27
N ALA A 230 2.57 21.13 -7.97
CA ALA A 230 2.41 21.27 -9.41
C ALA A 230 3.18 20.20 -10.19
N LEU A 231 4.42 19.90 -9.79
CA LEU A 231 5.20 18.81 -10.39
C LEU A 231 4.46 17.48 -10.28
N VAL A 232 3.98 17.13 -9.08
CA VAL A 232 3.22 15.88 -8.88
C VAL A 232 1.95 15.88 -9.70
N ALA A 233 1.19 16.99 -9.74
CA ALA A 233 -0.02 17.10 -10.55
C ALA A 233 0.26 16.88 -12.04
N LEU A 234 1.37 17.41 -12.57
CA LEU A 234 1.80 17.18 -13.95
C LEU A 234 2.14 15.71 -14.20
N LEU A 235 2.87 15.06 -13.28
CA LEU A 235 3.27 13.67 -13.40
C LEU A 235 2.10 12.68 -13.30
N VAL A 236 1.00 13.05 -12.61
CA VAL A 236 -0.20 12.23 -12.48
C VAL A 236 -1.35 12.65 -13.40
N LYS A 237 -1.19 13.68 -14.23
CA LYS A 237 -2.27 14.27 -15.04
C LYS A 237 -3.07 13.23 -15.84
N GLY A 238 -2.40 12.23 -16.44
CA GLY A 238 -3.06 11.17 -17.23
C GLY A 238 -3.72 10.08 -16.40
N LYS A 239 -3.60 10.12 -15.06
CA LYS A 239 -4.15 9.10 -14.15
C LYS A 239 -5.40 9.58 -13.40
N ILE A 240 -5.62 10.89 -13.33
CA ILE A 240 -6.77 11.47 -12.63
C ILE A 240 -8.05 11.15 -13.41
N GLY A 241 -9.05 10.60 -12.72
CA GLY A 241 -10.32 10.20 -13.31
C GLY A 241 -10.26 8.89 -14.10
N THR A 242 -9.10 8.24 -14.17
CA THR A 242 -8.92 7.00 -14.91
C THR A 242 -8.59 5.82 -14.00
N ALA A 243 -8.73 4.61 -14.53
CA ALA A 243 -8.17 3.40 -13.96
C ALA A 243 -6.76 3.21 -14.53
N TYR A 244 -5.75 3.32 -13.67
CA TYR A 244 -4.35 3.07 -14.07
C TYR A 244 -3.85 1.68 -13.65
N GLU A 245 -4.70 0.93 -12.98
CA GLU A 245 -4.40 -0.42 -12.48
C GLU A 245 -4.34 -1.41 -13.65
N PRO A 246 -3.32 -2.29 -13.74
CA PRO A 246 -3.12 -3.19 -14.89
C PRO A 246 -4.31 -4.12 -15.20
N ASP A 247 -4.99 -4.61 -14.14
CA ASP A 247 -6.08 -5.57 -14.27
C ASP A 247 -7.47 -4.93 -14.22
N PHE A 248 -7.57 -3.62 -14.47
CA PHE A 248 -8.84 -2.88 -14.42
C PHE A 248 -9.91 -3.52 -15.28
N GLU A 249 -9.62 -3.86 -16.52
CA GLU A 249 -10.60 -4.44 -17.47
C GLU A 249 -11.08 -5.81 -16.99
N VAL A 250 -10.16 -6.64 -16.46
CA VAL A 250 -10.49 -7.97 -15.92
C VAL A 250 -11.42 -7.84 -14.71
N VAL A 251 -11.07 -6.98 -13.76
CA VAL A 251 -11.87 -6.79 -12.54
C VAL A 251 -13.20 -6.12 -12.87
N SER A 252 -13.23 -5.17 -13.80
CA SER A 252 -14.46 -4.52 -14.28
C SER A 252 -15.42 -5.52 -14.92
N ALA A 253 -14.91 -6.45 -15.74
CA ALA A 253 -15.71 -7.53 -16.31
C ALA A 253 -16.24 -8.49 -15.25
N GLN A 254 -15.46 -8.80 -14.22
CA GLN A 254 -15.89 -9.61 -13.08
C GLN A 254 -17.01 -8.91 -12.28
N ILE A 255 -16.90 -7.60 -12.06
CA ILE A 255 -17.96 -6.80 -11.41
C ILE A 255 -19.24 -6.86 -12.24
N ALA A 256 -19.15 -6.65 -13.55
CA ALA A 256 -20.30 -6.72 -14.46
C ALA A 256 -20.97 -8.11 -14.45
N GLY A 257 -20.16 -9.17 -14.42
CA GLY A 257 -20.66 -10.57 -14.41
C GLY A 257 -21.36 -10.98 -13.11
N THR A 258 -21.15 -10.27 -12.00
CA THR A 258 -21.88 -10.52 -10.74
C THR A 258 -23.28 -9.92 -10.69
N GLY A 259 -23.75 -9.29 -11.77
CA GLY A 259 -25.01 -8.52 -11.81
C GLY A 259 -24.93 -7.19 -11.04
N ALA A 260 -23.76 -6.90 -10.47
CA ALA A 260 -23.45 -5.69 -9.74
C ALA A 260 -22.70 -4.67 -10.61
N GLY A 261 -22.79 -4.78 -11.93
CA GLY A 261 -22.10 -3.91 -12.88
C GLY A 261 -22.62 -2.48 -12.87
N PRO A 262 -21.84 -1.53 -13.42
CA PRO A 262 -22.29 -0.15 -13.60
C PRO A 262 -23.56 -0.14 -14.43
N GLY A 263 -24.72 0.00 -13.78
CA GLY A 263 -26.04 -0.04 -14.41
C GLY A 263 -27.13 -0.69 -13.59
N SER A 264 -26.81 -1.48 -12.55
CA SER A 264 -27.85 -2.15 -11.74
C SER A 264 -28.73 -1.18 -10.93
N THR A 265 -28.29 0.07 -10.71
CA THR A 265 -29.05 1.09 -9.96
C THR A 265 -29.21 2.42 -10.69
N GLY A 266 -28.86 2.54 -11.98
CA GLY A 266 -28.98 3.80 -12.76
C GLY A 266 -28.19 5.00 -12.23
N LEU A 267 -28.05 5.11 -10.92
CA LEU A 267 -27.36 6.21 -10.24
C LEU A 267 -25.82 6.06 -10.24
N LEU A 268 -25.30 4.82 -10.27
CA LEU A 268 -23.87 4.50 -10.23
C LEU A 268 -23.34 3.99 -11.59
N SER A 269 -23.86 4.52 -12.69
CA SER A 269 -23.50 4.08 -14.05
C SER A 269 -22.05 4.39 -14.43
N SER A 270 -21.39 5.31 -13.72
CA SER A 270 -19.99 5.66 -13.95
C SER A 270 -19.07 4.85 -13.04
N PRO A 271 -18.04 4.16 -13.58
CA PRO A 271 -17.04 3.44 -12.78
C PRO A 271 -16.34 4.34 -11.74
N TRP A 272 -16.13 5.61 -12.08
CA TRP A 272 -15.54 6.56 -11.13
C TRP A 272 -16.49 6.83 -9.95
N LEU A 273 -17.78 7.03 -10.18
CA LEU A 273 -18.75 7.28 -9.11
C LEU A 273 -18.93 6.05 -8.22
N GLU A 274 -19.00 4.86 -8.81
CA GLU A 274 -19.04 3.60 -8.05
C GLU A 274 -17.80 3.44 -7.16
N SER A 275 -16.61 3.68 -7.72
CA SER A 275 -15.35 3.66 -6.95
C SER A 275 -15.38 4.70 -5.84
N ALA A 276 -15.82 5.94 -6.10
CA ALA A 276 -15.85 7.01 -5.11
C ALA A 276 -16.80 6.68 -3.93
N VAL A 277 -18.01 6.20 -4.21
CA VAL A 277 -18.96 5.79 -3.15
C VAL A 277 -18.42 4.60 -2.37
N THR A 278 -17.81 3.63 -3.05
CA THR A 278 -17.13 2.50 -2.39
C THR A 278 -16.04 3.01 -1.44
N GLN A 279 -15.17 3.92 -1.89
CA GLN A 279 -14.12 4.49 -1.07
C GLN A 279 -14.68 5.29 0.12
N ALA A 280 -15.79 6.01 -0.03
CA ALA A 280 -16.44 6.69 1.08
C ALA A 280 -16.84 5.72 2.22
N GLY A 281 -17.36 4.55 1.87
CA GLY A 281 -17.65 3.49 2.85
C GLY A 281 -16.39 2.86 3.42
N LEU A 282 -15.38 2.60 2.57
CA LEU A 282 -14.10 2.02 2.98
C LEU A 282 -13.29 2.94 3.91
N PHE A 283 -13.48 4.25 3.83
CA PHE A 283 -12.89 5.20 4.80
C PHE A 283 -13.14 4.76 6.24
N PHE A 284 -14.37 4.42 6.59
CA PHE A 284 -14.71 3.97 7.93
C PHE A 284 -14.13 2.59 8.25
N ARG A 285 -14.02 1.69 7.26
CA ARG A 285 -13.36 0.41 7.43
C ARG A 285 -11.86 0.59 7.74
N TYR A 286 -11.19 1.53 7.08
CA TYR A 286 -9.80 1.89 7.40
C TYR A 286 -9.67 2.42 8.83
N LEU A 287 -10.56 3.34 9.27
CA LEU A 287 -10.54 3.84 10.64
C LEU A 287 -10.82 2.71 11.64
N ALA A 288 -11.81 1.87 11.35
CA ALA A 288 -12.15 0.72 12.19
C ALA A 288 -10.99 -0.26 12.33
N SER A 289 -10.17 -0.50 11.30
CA SER A 289 -9.02 -1.41 11.37
C SER A 289 -7.94 -0.96 12.38
N TRP A 290 -7.90 0.32 12.75
CA TRP A 290 -7.03 0.86 13.81
C TRP A 290 -7.65 0.80 15.21
N ILE A 291 -8.92 0.45 15.33
CA ILE A 291 -9.65 0.40 16.60
C ILE A 291 -10.01 -1.05 16.93
N TRP A 292 -10.50 -1.77 15.94
CA TRP A 292 -10.96 -3.15 16.06
C TRP A 292 -9.91 -4.12 15.51
N LEU A 293 -9.29 -4.89 16.41
CA LEU A 293 -8.17 -5.76 16.12
C LEU A 293 -8.64 -7.12 15.58
N ASP A 294 -9.16 -7.12 14.38
CA ASP A 294 -9.54 -8.35 13.67
C ASP A 294 -8.47 -8.74 12.65
N THR A 295 -7.57 -9.64 13.02
CA THR A 295 -6.54 -10.18 12.11
C THR A 295 -7.14 -10.98 10.96
N GLY A 296 -8.36 -11.51 11.11
CA GLY A 296 -9.11 -12.16 10.03
C GLY A 296 -9.46 -11.22 8.88
N ALA A 297 -9.63 -9.91 9.18
CA ALA A 297 -9.85 -8.86 8.19
C ALA A 297 -8.57 -8.21 7.67
N MET A 298 -7.37 -8.60 8.17
CA MET A 298 -6.07 -8.01 7.81
C MET A 298 -5.29 -8.95 6.89
N SER A 299 -5.14 -8.58 5.62
CA SER A 299 -4.34 -9.29 4.63
C SER A 299 -3.62 -8.32 3.70
N ILE A 300 -2.65 -8.84 2.94
CA ILE A 300 -1.98 -8.07 1.88
C ILE A 300 -2.94 -7.74 0.73
N ASP A 301 -3.93 -8.60 0.50
CA ASP A 301 -4.91 -8.48 -0.58
C ASP A 301 -6.32 -8.73 -0.04
N VAL A 302 -6.97 -7.65 0.42
CA VAL A 302 -8.33 -7.71 0.98
C VAL A 302 -9.36 -7.39 -0.09
N ARG A 303 -10.27 -8.33 -0.36
CA ARG A 303 -11.36 -8.13 -1.30
C ARG A 303 -12.59 -7.56 -0.62
N VAL A 304 -13.29 -6.68 -1.34
CA VAL A 304 -14.48 -5.97 -0.84
C VAL A 304 -15.59 -5.99 -1.89
N ALA A 305 -16.83 -5.84 -1.44
CA ALA A 305 -17.96 -5.59 -2.31
C ALA A 305 -17.98 -4.11 -2.75
N PHE A 306 -18.26 -3.85 -4.02
CA PHE A 306 -18.38 -2.51 -4.57
C PHE A 306 -19.77 -1.91 -4.36
N ALA A 307 -19.84 -0.58 -4.36
CA ALA A 307 -21.10 0.15 -4.09
C ALA A 307 -22.22 -0.17 -5.09
N GLY A 308 -21.88 -0.57 -6.31
CA GLY A 308 -22.86 -1.04 -7.30
C GLY A 308 -23.64 -2.27 -6.85
N SER A 309 -23.09 -3.10 -5.94
CA SER A 309 -23.75 -4.25 -5.33
C SER A 309 -24.49 -3.92 -4.02
N TRP A 310 -24.38 -2.69 -3.52
CA TRP A 310 -25.01 -2.29 -2.26
C TRP A 310 -26.45 -1.83 -2.47
N PRO A 311 -27.34 -2.00 -1.47
CA PRO A 311 -28.60 -1.27 -1.45
C PRO A 311 -28.35 0.23 -1.57
N LEU A 312 -29.14 0.94 -2.36
CA LEU A 312 -28.98 2.39 -2.59
C LEU A 312 -28.89 3.18 -1.26
N LEU A 313 -29.70 2.81 -0.28
CA LEU A 313 -29.66 3.43 1.06
C LEU A 313 -28.28 3.33 1.69
N LEU A 314 -27.59 2.19 1.59
CA LEU A 314 -26.25 1.99 2.14
C LEU A 314 -25.23 2.86 1.42
N ALA A 315 -25.29 2.95 0.10
CA ALA A 315 -24.42 3.79 -0.71
C ALA A 315 -24.58 5.28 -0.35
N VAL A 316 -25.84 5.74 -0.19
CA VAL A 316 -26.16 7.12 0.25
C VAL A 316 -25.65 7.36 1.68
N LEU A 317 -25.91 6.43 2.61
CA LEU A 317 -25.44 6.55 3.98
C LEU A 317 -23.92 6.63 4.08
N ALA A 318 -23.18 5.85 3.27
CA ALA A 318 -21.72 5.90 3.23
C ALA A 318 -21.22 7.30 2.80
N ALA A 319 -21.80 7.86 1.74
CA ALA A 319 -21.46 9.20 1.27
C ALA A 319 -21.80 10.30 2.28
N VAL A 320 -23.01 10.24 2.86
CA VAL A 320 -23.47 11.20 3.88
C VAL A 320 -22.61 11.11 5.14
N ALA A 321 -22.28 9.91 5.60
CA ALA A 321 -21.43 9.69 6.77
C ALA A 321 -20.02 10.24 6.52
N PHE A 322 -19.43 10.03 5.33
CA PHE A 322 -18.13 10.56 4.95
C PHE A 322 -18.11 12.09 5.00
N LEU A 323 -19.11 12.76 4.42
CA LEU A 323 -19.24 14.21 4.47
C LEU A 323 -19.51 14.70 5.91
N GLY A 324 -20.37 14.01 6.64
CA GLY A 324 -20.68 14.30 8.03
C GLY A 324 -19.45 14.20 8.95
N HIS A 325 -18.55 13.24 8.69
CA HIS A 325 -17.28 13.13 9.42
C HIS A 325 -16.41 14.39 9.24
N GLY A 326 -16.25 14.87 8.00
CA GLY A 326 -15.53 16.12 7.74
C GLY A 326 -16.20 17.34 8.39
N LEU A 327 -17.53 17.45 8.29
CA LEU A 327 -18.30 18.54 8.90
C LEU A 327 -18.19 18.51 10.44
N LEU A 328 -18.23 17.34 11.06
CA LEU A 328 -18.00 17.17 12.50
C LEU A 328 -16.59 17.64 12.88
N GLY A 329 -15.58 17.26 12.11
CA GLY A 329 -14.21 17.74 12.32
C GLY A 329 -14.11 19.26 12.26
N LEU A 330 -14.72 19.90 11.24
CA LEU A 330 -14.77 21.36 11.10
C LEU A 330 -15.55 22.02 12.25
N TYR A 331 -16.63 21.43 12.69
CA TYR A 331 -17.41 21.92 13.83
C TYR A 331 -16.58 21.88 15.13
N LEU A 332 -15.92 20.75 15.43
CA LEU A 332 -15.09 20.61 16.62
C LEU A 332 -13.85 21.51 16.57
N LEU A 333 -13.30 21.78 15.39
CA LEU A 333 -12.18 22.69 15.22
C LEU A 333 -12.49 24.14 15.64
N ARG A 334 -13.77 24.53 15.57
CA ARG A 334 -14.26 25.85 16.05
C ARG A 334 -14.46 25.92 17.56
N ARG A 335 -14.43 24.77 18.26
CA ARG A 335 -14.52 24.70 19.71
C ARG A 335 -13.18 25.00 20.37
N GLU A 336 -13.09 24.91 21.68
CA GLU A 336 -11.86 25.17 22.44
C GLU A 336 -11.28 23.90 23.06
N GLY A 337 -10.01 23.96 23.44
CA GLY A 337 -9.35 22.91 24.21
C GLY A 337 -9.31 21.57 23.50
N LEU A 338 -9.66 20.49 24.19
CA LEU A 338 -9.61 19.13 23.67
C LEU A 338 -10.54 18.87 22.49
N ALA A 339 -11.68 19.57 22.42
CA ALA A 339 -12.59 19.43 21.29
C ALA A 339 -11.96 19.93 19.98
N ARG A 340 -11.19 21.02 20.04
CA ARG A 340 -10.43 21.55 18.91
C ARG A 340 -9.36 20.57 18.43
N MET A 341 -8.63 19.97 19.38
CA MET A 341 -7.65 18.94 19.09
C MET A 341 -8.30 17.69 18.45
N ALA A 342 -9.47 17.28 18.96
CA ALA A 342 -10.26 16.19 18.35
C ALA A 342 -10.73 16.56 16.93
N GLY A 343 -11.12 17.82 16.69
CA GLY A 343 -11.46 18.31 15.36
C GLY A 343 -10.33 18.15 14.36
N PHE A 344 -9.09 18.47 14.74
CA PHE A 344 -7.92 18.19 13.91
C PHE A 344 -7.73 16.68 13.71
N GLY A 345 -7.88 15.87 14.77
CA GLY A 345 -7.75 14.41 14.72
C GLY A 345 -8.73 13.76 13.74
N LEU A 346 -9.96 14.30 13.60
CA LEU A 346 -10.94 13.86 12.60
C LEU A 346 -10.60 14.36 11.19
N LEU A 347 -10.18 15.62 11.06
CA LEU A 347 -9.92 16.23 9.76
C LEU A 347 -8.67 15.69 9.10
N PHE A 348 -7.62 15.35 9.84
CA PHE A 348 -6.38 14.87 9.27
C PHE A 348 -6.57 13.63 8.38
N PRO A 349 -7.15 12.51 8.86
CA PRO A 349 -7.41 11.35 8.02
C PRO A 349 -8.40 11.66 6.89
N TRP A 350 -9.41 12.49 7.15
CA TRP A 350 -10.41 12.85 6.15
C TRP A 350 -9.81 13.62 4.98
N ILE A 351 -8.99 14.65 5.25
CA ILE A 351 -8.30 15.44 4.22
C ILE A 351 -7.33 14.57 3.42
N MET A 352 -6.49 13.78 4.12
CA MET A 352 -5.51 12.93 3.46
C MET A 352 -6.14 11.82 2.63
N PHE A 353 -7.35 11.36 3.00
CA PHE A 353 -8.10 10.35 2.26
C PHE A 353 -8.71 10.86 0.96
N LEU A 354 -8.98 12.16 0.81
CA LEU A 354 -9.62 12.73 -0.39
C LEU A 354 -8.87 12.37 -1.70
N VAL A 355 -7.58 12.06 -1.62
CA VAL A 355 -6.79 11.61 -2.77
C VAL A 355 -7.31 10.28 -3.34
N GLU A 356 -7.92 9.41 -2.53
CA GLU A 356 -8.45 8.12 -3.00
C GLU A 356 -9.62 8.26 -3.98
N PHE A 357 -10.28 9.43 -4.02
CA PHE A 357 -11.33 9.75 -5.00
C PHE A 357 -10.79 10.20 -6.36
N THR A 358 -9.49 10.44 -6.49
CA THR A 358 -8.92 10.96 -7.74
C THR A 358 -8.77 9.91 -8.83
N THR A 359 -8.84 8.62 -8.51
CA THR A 359 -8.67 7.50 -9.46
C THR A 359 -9.71 6.41 -9.20
N ILE A 360 -9.97 5.59 -10.22
CA ILE A 360 -10.82 4.40 -10.09
C ILE A 360 -10.02 3.29 -9.41
N ARG A 361 -10.54 2.72 -8.31
CA ARG A 361 -9.89 1.72 -7.46
C ARG A 361 -10.62 0.39 -7.50
N TYR A 362 -10.43 -0.38 -8.56
CA TYR A 362 -11.08 -1.68 -8.72
C TYR A 362 -10.16 -2.84 -8.36
N GLN A 363 -8.90 -2.81 -8.77
CA GLN A 363 -7.95 -3.87 -8.49
C GLN A 363 -7.52 -3.89 -7.01
N GLU A 364 -7.28 -2.73 -6.43
CA GLU A 364 -6.87 -2.56 -5.03
C GLU A 364 -7.80 -1.60 -4.28
N PRO A 365 -9.07 -1.97 -4.08
CA PRO A 365 -10.03 -1.09 -3.45
C PRO A 365 -9.71 -0.81 -1.99
N PHE A 366 -9.14 -1.80 -1.27
CA PHE A 366 -8.79 -1.70 0.14
C PHE A 366 -7.44 -2.35 0.42
N VAL A 367 -6.45 -1.53 0.78
CA VAL A 367 -5.10 -1.98 1.15
C VAL A 367 -4.63 -1.29 2.42
N LEU A 368 -4.32 -2.06 3.45
CA LEU A 368 -4.08 -1.58 4.82
C LEU A 368 -2.94 -0.56 4.93
N TYR A 369 -1.87 -0.70 4.16
CA TYR A 369 -0.73 0.21 4.21
C TYR A 369 -1.07 1.68 3.87
N ARG A 370 -2.17 1.95 3.14
CA ARG A 370 -2.58 3.34 2.85
C ARG A 370 -2.96 4.08 4.12
N SER A 371 -3.62 3.39 5.07
CA SER A 371 -4.08 3.99 6.32
C SER A 371 -2.94 4.37 7.27
N TYR A 372 -1.72 3.89 7.06
CA TYR A 372 -0.55 4.29 7.83
C TYR A 372 -0.33 5.82 7.77
N ALA A 373 -0.53 6.45 6.60
CA ALA A 373 -0.40 7.89 6.42
C ALA A 373 -1.52 8.70 7.11
N TRP A 374 -2.67 8.08 7.37
CA TRP A 374 -3.82 8.73 8.00
C TRP A 374 -3.91 8.49 9.51
N ALA A 375 -3.27 7.43 9.98
CA ALA A 375 -3.23 7.01 11.38
C ALA A 375 -2.81 8.13 12.37
N PRO A 376 -1.92 9.08 12.03
CA PRO A 376 -1.59 10.17 12.93
C PRO A 376 -2.80 10.92 13.49
N GLY A 377 -3.84 11.17 12.68
CA GLY A 377 -5.07 11.80 13.16
C GLY A 377 -5.83 10.94 14.18
N LEU A 378 -5.89 9.62 13.97
CA LEU A 378 -6.50 8.69 14.94
C LEU A 378 -5.72 8.65 16.26
N MET A 379 -4.40 8.72 16.18
CA MET A 379 -3.55 8.77 17.39
C MET A 379 -3.73 10.08 18.16
N VAL A 380 -4.04 11.18 17.49
CA VAL A 380 -4.46 12.43 18.14
C VAL A 380 -5.79 12.23 18.89
N LEU A 381 -6.78 11.56 18.28
CA LEU A 381 -8.04 11.23 18.95
C LEU A 381 -7.83 10.30 20.15
N LEU A 382 -6.98 9.29 20.00
CA LEU A 382 -6.61 8.40 21.10
C LEU A 382 -5.97 9.18 22.25
N ALA A 383 -5.03 10.09 21.95
CA ALA A 383 -4.41 10.92 22.97
C ALA A 383 -5.43 11.81 23.70
N VAL A 384 -6.45 12.36 22.99
CA VAL A 384 -7.55 13.11 23.60
C VAL A 384 -8.36 12.23 24.57
N ALA A 385 -8.66 10.99 24.18
CA ALA A 385 -9.36 10.04 25.03
C ALA A 385 -8.54 9.65 26.28
N LEU A 386 -7.26 9.35 26.09
CA LEU A 386 -6.33 8.94 27.15
C LEU A 386 -6.11 10.02 28.23
N ARG A 387 -6.29 11.30 27.89
CA ARG A 387 -6.21 12.39 28.89
C ARG A 387 -7.26 12.32 29.98
N ARG A 388 -8.32 11.56 29.79
CA ARG A 388 -9.38 11.35 30.78
C ARG A 388 -9.09 10.22 31.78
N LEU A 389 -8.05 9.44 31.51
CA LEU A 389 -7.64 8.31 32.35
C LEU A 389 -6.84 8.83 33.57
N ASP A 390 -7.18 8.33 34.74
CA ASP A 390 -6.34 8.44 35.92
C ASP A 390 -5.16 7.47 35.85
N ARG A 391 -4.32 7.46 36.87
CA ARG A 391 -3.14 6.57 36.93
C ARG A 391 -3.52 5.09 36.85
N ARG A 392 -4.63 4.68 37.49
CA ARG A 392 -5.10 3.29 37.48
C ARG A 392 -5.59 2.91 36.08
N GLY A 393 -6.45 3.75 35.49
CA GLY A 393 -6.92 3.56 34.11
C GLY A 393 -5.80 3.49 33.09
N THR A 394 -4.75 4.30 33.26
CA THR A 394 -3.56 4.26 32.42
C THR A 394 -2.81 2.92 32.53
N ILE A 395 -2.62 2.41 33.76
CA ILE A 395 -1.97 1.10 33.98
C ILE A 395 -2.82 -0.02 33.36
N VAL A 396 -4.13 -0.03 33.60
CA VAL A 396 -5.05 -1.02 33.01
C VAL A 396 -5.00 -0.95 31.48
N PHE A 397 -5.02 0.25 30.90
CA PHE A 397 -4.87 0.42 29.46
C PHE A 397 -3.55 -0.19 28.93
N CYS A 398 -2.41 0.07 29.58
CA CYS A 398 -1.14 -0.50 29.18
C CYS A 398 -1.14 -2.03 29.28
N LEU A 399 -1.64 -2.59 30.39
CA LEU A 399 -1.67 -4.04 30.60
C LEU A 399 -2.56 -4.79 29.60
N LEU A 400 -3.62 -4.16 29.13
CA LEU A 400 -4.54 -4.76 28.16
C LEU A 400 -4.16 -4.43 26.71
N ALA A 401 -3.96 -3.16 26.39
CA ALA A 401 -3.78 -2.71 25.00
C ALA A 401 -2.43 -3.15 24.42
N LEU A 402 -1.33 -3.11 25.20
CA LEU A 402 -0.02 -3.44 24.65
C LEU A 402 0.08 -4.90 24.20
N PRO A 403 -0.31 -5.92 24.99
CA PRO A 403 -0.34 -7.31 24.51
C PRO A 403 -1.33 -7.53 23.36
N LEU A 404 -2.53 -6.93 23.44
CA LEU A 404 -3.56 -7.03 22.40
C LEU A 404 -3.12 -6.45 21.06
N LEU A 405 -2.19 -5.51 21.04
CA LEU A 405 -1.60 -4.95 19.83
C LEU A 405 -0.38 -5.73 19.39
N PHE A 406 0.52 -6.06 20.32
CA PHE A 406 1.80 -6.68 20.04
C PHE A 406 1.67 -8.09 19.44
N LEU A 407 0.80 -8.94 20.01
CA LEU A 407 0.62 -10.31 19.54
C LEU A 407 0.04 -10.38 18.13
N PRO A 408 -1.05 -9.66 17.78
CA PRO A 408 -1.52 -9.60 16.40
C PRO A 408 -0.52 -8.96 15.43
N ALA A 409 0.25 -7.96 15.87
CA ALA A 409 1.29 -7.37 15.02
C ALA A 409 2.42 -8.37 14.71
N ARG A 410 2.83 -9.16 15.70
CA ARG A 410 3.77 -10.26 15.51
C ARG A 410 3.25 -11.32 14.54
N ASP A 411 1.98 -11.70 14.67
CA ASP A 411 1.30 -12.61 13.74
C ASP A 411 1.32 -12.04 12.31
N ARG A 412 1.01 -10.76 12.13
CA ARG A 412 1.09 -10.13 10.81
C ARG A 412 2.51 -10.09 10.25
N LEU A 413 3.54 -9.84 11.06
CA LEU A 413 4.95 -9.93 10.64
C LEU A 413 5.33 -11.35 10.19
N GLN A 414 4.76 -12.39 10.81
CA GLN A 414 4.95 -13.76 10.41
C GLN A 414 4.42 -14.05 9.00
N THR A 415 3.34 -13.41 8.57
CA THR A 415 2.83 -13.58 7.19
C THR A 415 3.80 -13.08 6.13
N PHE A 416 4.71 -12.16 6.47
CA PHE A 416 5.77 -11.67 5.58
C PHE A 416 7.03 -12.55 5.60
N SER A 417 7.03 -13.70 6.29
CA SER A 417 8.18 -14.63 6.35
C SER A 417 8.45 -15.35 5.03
N SER A 418 7.48 -15.42 4.14
CA SER A 418 7.65 -15.97 2.79
C SER A 418 6.47 -15.57 1.90
N GLY A 419 6.67 -15.61 0.56
CA GLY A 419 5.57 -15.42 -0.38
C GLY A 419 4.44 -16.43 -0.19
N LEU A 420 4.79 -17.68 0.14
CA LEU A 420 3.78 -18.71 0.44
C LEU A 420 2.91 -18.34 1.65
N ALA A 421 3.53 -18.02 2.79
CA ALA A 421 2.78 -17.63 4.00
C ALA A 421 1.88 -16.40 3.74
N LEU A 422 2.37 -15.43 2.94
CA LEU A 422 1.62 -14.24 2.57
C LEU A 422 0.35 -14.58 1.77
N TRP A 423 0.47 -15.45 0.77
CA TRP A 423 -0.65 -15.79 -0.10
C TRP A 423 -1.57 -16.86 0.48
N GLU A 424 -1.07 -17.79 1.33
CA GLU A 424 -1.92 -18.68 2.12
C GLU A 424 -2.81 -17.89 3.08
N ASP A 425 -2.26 -16.88 3.78
CA ASP A 425 -3.03 -15.96 4.62
C ASP A 425 -4.09 -15.21 3.79
N ALA A 426 -3.74 -14.72 2.61
CA ALA A 426 -4.67 -13.98 1.75
C ALA A 426 -5.80 -14.86 1.21
N VAL A 427 -5.51 -16.06 0.72
CA VAL A 427 -6.51 -17.01 0.20
C VAL A 427 -7.39 -17.57 1.32
N GLY A 428 -6.82 -17.81 2.51
CA GLY A 428 -7.59 -18.24 3.69
C GLY A 428 -8.65 -17.22 4.14
N LYS A 429 -8.51 -15.97 3.73
CA LYS A 429 -9.45 -14.86 4.03
C LYS A 429 -10.35 -14.50 2.87
N LEU A 430 -10.18 -15.14 1.71
CA LEU A 430 -11.12 -14.96 0.60
C LEU A 430 -12.47 -15.58 0.94
N PRO A 431 -13.59 -14.90 0.61
CA PRO A 431 -14.90 -15.53 0.67
C PRO A 431 -14.95 -16.81 -0.16
N GLN A 432 -15.80 -17.76 0.25
CA GLN A 432 -16.00 -19.01 -0.52
C GLN A 432 -16.60 -18.75 -1.90
N ARG A 433 -17.46 -17.72 -2.02
CA ARG A 433 -17.99 -17.26 -3.31
C ARG A 433 -16.98 -16.40 -4.05
N ALA A 434 -17.00 -16.47 -5.38
CA ALA A 434 -16.20 -15.59 -6.22
C ALA A 434 -16.48 -14.10 -5.89
N VAL A 435 -15.41 -13.33 -5.74
CA VAL A 435 -15.46 -11.88 -5.51
C VAL A 435 -14.55 -11.18 -6.51
N PRO A 436 -14.93 -9.99 -7.02
CA PRO A 436 -14.11 -9.29 -8.00
C PRO A 436 -12.65 -9.13 -7.55
N GLY A 437 -11.72 -9.48 -8.43
CA GLY A 437 -10.27 -9.43 -8.18
C GLY A 437 -9.69 -10.58 -7.38
N GLY A 438 -10.50 -11.54 -6.87
CA GLY A 438 -10.01 -12.69 -6.09
C GLY A 438 -9.15 -13.65 -6.91
N SER A 439 -9.28 -13.64 -8.24
CA SER A 439 -8.42 -14.38 -9.15
C SER A 439 -6.93 -14.09 -8.94
N ARG A 440 -6.56 -12.83 -8.68
CA ARG A 440 -5.16 -12.43 -8.40
C ARG A 440 -4.60 -13.15 -7.17
N THR A 441 -5.40 -13.27 -6.13
CA THR A 441 -4.98 -13.93 -4.87
C THR A 441 -4.74 -15.42 -5.09
N LEU A 442 -5.67 -16.11 -5.79
CA LEU A 442 -5.55 -17.53 -6.14
C LEU A 442 -4.36 -17.77 -7.10
N TYR A 443 -4.22 -16.94 -8.13
CA TYR A 443 -3.10 -17.01 -9.06
C TYR A 443 -1.74 -16.92 -8.36
N ASN A 444 -1.56 -15.94 -7.47
CA ASN A 444 -0.30 -15.78 -6.76
C ASN A 444 0.00 -16.96 -5.82
N LEU A 445 -1.02 -17.50 -5.13
CA LEU A 445 -0.84 -18.71 -4.31
C LEU A 445 -0.47 -19.92 -5.18
N GLY A 446 -1.14 -20.10 -6.32
CA GLY A 446 -0.83 -21.18 -7.27
C GLY A 446 0.62 -21.13 -7.74
N ARG A 447 1.13 -19.91 -8.04
CA ARG A 447 2.54 -19.69 -8.40
C ARG A 447 3.51 -20.02 -7.27
N GLU A 448 3.20 -19.66 -6.03
CA GLU A 448 4.04 -19.98 -4.87
C GLU A 448 4.11 -21.49 -4.63
N TYR A 449 2.99 -22.21 -4.77
CA TYR A 449 3.01 -23.67 -4.70
C TYR A 449 3.80 -24.30 -5.84
N LEU A 450 3.63 -23.80 -7.06
CA LEU A 450 4.38 -24.26 -8.24
C LEU A 450 5.90 -24.07 -8.05
N TYR A 451 6.30 -22.87 -7.60
CA TYR A 451 7.71 -22.55 -7.34
C TYR A 451 8.33 -23.49 -6.27
N ARG A 452 7.52 -24.00 -5.33
CA ARG A 452 7.95 -24.92 -4.28
C ARG A 452 7.71 -26.39 -4.61
N GLU A 453 7.35 -26.69 -5.85
CA GLU A 453 7.08 -28.03 -6.34
C GLU A 453 5.93 -28.77 -5.61
N GLN A 454 5.05 -28.01 -4.92
CA GLN A 454 3.85 -28.55 -4.27
C GLN A 454 2.71 -28.67 -5.30
N LEU A 455 2.88 -29.56 -6.29
CA LEU A 455 2.06 -29.62 -7.48
C LEU A 455 0.59 -29.89 -7.20
N ASP A 456 0.26 -30.81 -6.27
CA ASP A 456 -1.14 -31.11 -5.93
C ASP A 456 -1.89 -29.89 -5.41
N LYS A 457 -1.22 -29.08 -4.56
CA LYS A 457 -1.81 -27.85 -4.03
C LYS A 457 -1.91 -26.78 -5.12
N ALA A 458 -0.91 -26.67 -5.99
CA ALA A 458 -0.94 -25.76 -7.14
C ALA A 458 -2.12 -26.09 -8.07
N ILE A 459 -2.34 -27.39 -8.34
CA ILE A 459 -3.47 -27.88 -9.13
C ILE A 459 -4.80 -27.46 -8.47
N ALA A 460 -5.01 -27.81 -7.21
CA ALA A 460 -6.27 -27.51 -6.51
C ALA A 460 -6.60 -26.00 -6.50
N VAL A 461 -5.59 -25.15 -6.26
CA VAL A 461 -5.80 -23.67 -6.25
C VAL A 461 -6.09 -23.13 -7.65
N THR A 462 -5.40 -23.62 -8.68
CA THR A 462 -5.63 -23.17 -10.06
C THR A 462 -6.95 -23.69 -10.62
N GLU A 463 -7.41 -24.88 -10.24
CA GLU A 463 -8.75 -25.39 -10.55
C GLU A 463 -9.84 -24.51 -9.94
N ARG A 464 -9.69 -24.16 -8.64
CA ARG A 464 -10.59 -23.20 -8.00
C ARG A 464 -10.55 -21.84 -8.74
N CYS A 465 -9.36 -21.37 -9.14
CA CYS A 465 -9.22 -20.12 -9.89
C CYS A 465 -10.03 -20.14 -11.21
N ILE A 466 -9.91 -21.24 -11.98
CA ILE A 466 -10.65 -21.40 -13.25
C ILE A 466 -12.15 -21.51 -13.01
N ALA A 467 -12.57 -22.29 -11.98
CA ALA A 467 -13.99 -22.45 -11.65
C ALA A 467 -14.65 -21.14 -11.21
N ASP A 468 -13.98 -20.38 -10.33
CA ASP A 468 -14.50 -19.12 -9.80
C ASP A 468 -14.38 -17.96 -10.82
N TYR A 469 -13.38 -18.01 -11.73
CA TYR A 469 -13.02 -16.93 -12.66
C TYR A 469 -12.74 -17.43 -14.09
N PRO A 470 -13.72 -17.99 -14.80
CA PRO A 470 -13.54 -18.67 -16.11
C PRO A 470 -13.13 -17.73 -17.25
N THR A 471 -13.17 -16.42 -17.04
CA THR A 471 -12.75 -15.39 -18.02
C THR A 471 -11.41 -14.76 -17.67
N THR A 472 -10.69 -15.27 -16.67
CA THR A 472 -9.42 -14.69 -16.23
C THR A 472 -8.23 -15.43 -16.83
N PHE A 473 -7.47 -14.75 -17.65
CA PHE A 473 -6.25 -15.23 -18.30
C PHE A 473 -5.27 -15.91 -17.33
N ASP A 474 -4.99 -15.26 -16.18
CA ASP A 474 -3.95 -15.70 -15.25
C ASP A 474 -4.22 -17.10 -14.67
N CYS A 475 -5.49 -17.48 -14.47
CA CYS A 475 -5.87 -18.79 -13.97
C CYS A 475 -5.45 -19.90 -14.95
N TYR A 476 -5.74 -19.72 -16.24
CA TYR A 476 -5.36 -20.68 -17.29
C TYR A 476 -3.85 -20.70 -17.52
N SER A 477 -3.20 -19.56 -17.49
CA SER A 477 -1.75 -19.45 -17.63
C SER A 477 -1.02 -20.18 -16.49
N ALA A 478 -1.49 -20.05 -15.25
CA ALA A 478 -0.94 -20.77 -14.10
C ALA A 478 -1.14 -22.28 -14.23
N ARG A 479 -2.32 -22.73 -14.64
CA ARG A 479 -2.61 -24.18 -14.85
C ARG A 479 -1.71 -24.76 -15.94
N ALA A 480 -1.55 -24.04 -17.04
CA ALA A 480 -0.64 -24.44 -18.13
C ALA A 480 0.81 -24.55 -17.64
N ALA A 481 1.28 -23.62 -16.82
CA ALA A 481 2.63 -23.66 -16.26
C ALA A 481 2.88 -24.92 -15.41
N ILE A 482 1.87 -25.40 -14.67
CA ILE A 482 1.96 -26.65 -13.91
C ILE A 482 2.16 -27.85 -14.85
N HIS A 483 1.37 -27.94 -15.93
CA HIS A 483 1.53 -29.03 -16.92
C HIS A 483 2.88 -28.97 -17.61
N LEU A 484 3.35 -27.75 -17.95
CA LEU A 484 4.69 -27.60 -18.55
C LEU A 484 5.82 -28.06 -17.63
N GLN A 485 5.72 -27.78 -16.33
CA GLN A 485 6.72 -28.23 -15.35
C GLN A 485 6.69 -29.75 -15.18
N GLN A 486 5.54 -30.39 -15.38
CA GLN A 486 5.39 -31.86 -15.37
C GLN A 486 5.74 -32.50 -16.72
N GLU A 487 6.23 -31.71 -17.70
CA GLU A 487 6.50 -32.15 -19.09
C GLU A 487 5.25 -32.70 -19.82
N GLN A 488 4.05 -32.35 -19.32
CA GLN A 488 2.76 -32.71 -19.88
C GLN A 488 2.36 -31.68 -20.95
N TYR A 489 3.13 -31.65 -22.04
CA TYR A 489 3.02 -30.60 -23.05
C TYR A 489 1.67 -30.60 -23.77
N ARG A 490 1.10 -31.80 -24.02
CA ARG A 490 -0.20 -31.94 -24.66
C ARG A 490 -1.34 -31.43 -23.78
N GLU A 491 -1.26 -31.71 -22.50
CA GLU A 491 -2.24 -31.27 -21.49
C GLU A 491 -2.15 -29.76 -21.23
N ALA A 492 -0.98 -29.13 -21.44
CA ALA A 492 -0.84 -27.69 -21.32
C ALA A 492 -1.54 -26.92 -22.44
N MET A 493 -1.66 -27.50 -23.65
CA MET A 493 -2.13 -26.80 -24.85
C MET A 493 -3.52 -26.20 -24.71
N PRO A 494 -4.58 -26.89 -24.25
CA PRO A 494 -5.92 -26.29 -24.14
C PRO A 494 -5.95 -25.10 -23.18
N TYR A 495 -5.16 -25.15 -22.09
CA TYR A 495 -5.07 -24.02 -21.16
C TYR A 495 -4.33 -22.83 -21.76
N LEU A 496 -3.25 -23.06 -22.54
CA LEU A 496 -2.54 -22.01 -23.26
C LEU A 496 -3.39 -21.41 -24.37
N ALA A 497 -4.13 -22.23 -25.12
CA ALA A 497 -5.07 -21.76 -26.12
C ALA A 497 -6.11 -20.84 -25.50
N ARG A 498 -6.73 -21.28 -24.40
CA ARG A 498 -7.74 -20.46 -23.68
C ARG A 498 -7.14 -19.18 -23.09
N ALA A 499 -5.92 -19.23 -22.55
CA ALA A 499 -5.21 -18.04 -22.08
C ALA A 499 -4.99 -17.03 -23.22
N ILE A 500 -4.57 -17.48 -24.41
CA ILE A 500 -4.34 -16.62 -25.58
C ILE A 500 -5.66 -16.05 -26.11
N GLU A 501 -6.75 -16.81 -26.12
CA GLU A 501 -8.09 -16.30 -26.46
C GLU A 501 -8.51 -15.15 -25.54
N LEU A 502 -8.32 -15.32 -24.23
CA LEU A 502 -8.68 -14.32 -23.23
C LEU A 502 -7.78 -13.07 -23.27
N ARG A 503 -6.48 -13.26 -23.63
CA ARG A 503 -5.53 -12.15 -23.76
C ARG A 503 -4.61 -12.38 -24.97
N PRO A 504 -5.03 -11.94 -26.17
CA PRO A 504 -4.27 -12.20 -27.42
C PRO A 504 -2.88 -11.55 -27.47
N ASP A 505 -2.63 -10.53 -26.67
CA ASP A 505 -1.35 -9.84 -26.56
C ASP A 505 -0.41 -10.42 -25.50
N ALA A 506 -0.80 -11.50 -24.81
CA ALA A 506 0.01 -12.15 -23.78
C ALA A 506 1.22 -12.87 -24.38
N GLY A 507 2.36 -12.17 -24.51
CA GLY A 507 3.60 -12.74 -25.03
C GLY A 507 4.11 -13.96 -24.24
N ALA A 508 3.93 -13.97 -22.91
CA ALA A 508 4.32 -15.09 -22.06
C ALA A 508 3.54 -16.39 -22.39
N ALA A 509 2.22 -16.30 -22.59
CA ALA A 509 1.41 -17.48 -22.95
C ALA A 509 1.80 -18.04 -24.32
N ARG A 510 2.07 -17.16 -25.29
CA ARG A 510 2.59 -17.58 -26.60
C ARG A 510 3.97 -18.21 -26.50
N HIS A 511 4.85 -17.70 -25.67
CA HIS A 511 6.16 -18.30 -25.41
C HIS A 511 6.00 -19.71 -24.80
N HIS A 512 5.12 -19.88 -23.81
CA HIS A 512 4.83 -21.17 -23.22
C HIS A 512 4.19 -22.15 -24.24
N LEU A 513 3.33 -21.66 -25.12
CA LEU A 513 2.77 -22.47 -26.23
C LEU A 513 3.89 -22.89 -27.20
N GLY A 514 4.83 -22.00 -27.51
CA GLY A 514 6.04 -22.33 -28.27
C GLY A 514 6.84 -23.45 -27.64
N ILE A 515 7.05 -23.43 -26.30
CA ILE A 515 7.73 -24.49 -25.56
C ILE A 515 6.98 -25.82 -25.68
N ALA A 516 5.66 -25.82 -25.49
CA ALA A 516 4.86 -27.02 -25.60
C ALA A 516 4.93 -27.63 -27.01
N LEU A 517 4.74 -26.81 -28.06
CA LEU A 517 4.81 -27.23 -29.46
C LEU A 517 6.19 -27.77 -29.83
N GLU A 518 7.25 -27.10 -29.39
CA GLU A 518 8.63 -27.56 -29.64
C GLU A 518 8.87 -28.94 -29.07
N ASN A 519 8.46 -29.19 -27.82
CA ASN A 519 8.65 -30.49 -27.18
C ASN A 519 7.72 -31.59 -27.76
N LEU A 520 6.65 -31.21 -28.44
CA LEU A 520 5.79 -32.11 -29.21
C LEU A 520 6.31 -32.37 -30.65
N GLY A 521 7.43 -31.74 -31.03
CA GLY A 521 8.03 -31.88 -32.36
C GLY A 521 7.45 -30.92 -33.41
N CYS A 522 6.56 -30.00 -33.06
CA CYS A 522 5.92 -29.02 -33.92
C CYS A 522 6.80 -27.75 -34.08
N VAL A 523 7.97 -27.90 -34.65
CA VAL A 523 9.05 -26.90 -34.64
C VAL A 523 8.67 -25.60 -35.36
N GLU A 524 8.00 -25.68 -36.49
CA GLU A 524 7.66 -24.48 -37.27
C GLU A 524 6.58 -23.66 -36.58
N GLU A 525 5.57 -24.32 -35.99
CA GLU A 525 4.55 -23.68 -35.19
C GLU A 525 5.15 -23.07 -33.92
N ALA A 526 6.12 -23.74 -33.29
CA ALA A 526 6.84 -23.21 -32.14
C ALA A 526 7.58 -21.91 -32.49
N LYS A 527 8.32 -21.89 -33.63
CA LYS A 527 8.98 -20.68 -34.14
C LYS A 527 7.98 -19.54 -34.37
N GLN A 528 6.81 -19.84 -34.92
CA GLN A 528 5.76 -18.85 -35.13
C GLN A 528 5.30 -18.26 -33.79
N GLN A 529 5.04 -19.11 -32.77
CA GLN A 529 4.62 -18.64 -31.45
C GLN A 529 5.73 -17.82 -30.75
N TYR A 530 7.00 -18.21 -30.89
CA TYR A 530 8.11 -17.42 -30.35
C TYR A 530 8.25 -16.05 -31.04
N ARG A 531 8.07 -15.96 -32.39
CA ARG A 531 8.04 -14.67 -33.11
C ARG A 531 6.91 -13.77 -32.62
N LEU A 532 5.70 -14.33 -32.43
CA LEU A 532 4.55 -13.60 -31.90
C LEU A 532 4.79 -13.16 -30.46
N ALA A 533 5.39 -14.00 -29.62
CA ALA A 533 5.74 -13.66 -28.24
C ALA A 533 6.75 -12.50 -28.19
N PHE A 534 7.79 -12.55 -29.03
CA PHE A 534 8.77 -11.46 -29.12
C PHE A 534 8.15 -10.14 -29.60
N ALA A 535 7.29 -10.20 -30.65
CA ALA A 535 6.55 -9.04 -31.14
C ALA A 535 5.62 -8.44 -30.07
N ARG A 536 5.17 -9.25 -29.10
CA ARG A 536 4.36 -8.84 -27.95
C ARG A 536 5.20 -8.50 -26.71
N ARG A 537 6.46 -8.08 -26.91
CA ARG A 537 7.38 -7.59 -25.88
C ARG A 537 7.78 -8.63 -24.83
N PHE A 538 7.85 -9.91 -25.20
CA PHE A 538 8.42 -10.95 -24.36
C PHE A 538 9.85 -11.31 -24.84
N PRO A 539 10.90 -10.64 -24.31
CA PRO A 539 12.27 -10.78 -24.83
C PRO A 539 12.84 -12.20 -24.71
N GLY A 540 12.40 -12.97 -23.70
CA GLY A 540 12.87 -14.35 -23.49
C GLY A 540 12.57 -15.29 -24.66
N ALA A 541 11.59 -14.96 -25.52
CA ALA A 541 11.26 -15.77 -26.69
C ALA A 541 12.36 -15.76 -27.76
N ILE A 542 13.21 -14.71 -27.81
CA ILE A 542 14.27 -14.58 -28.81
C ILE A 542 15.30 -15.71 -28.69
N TYR A 543 15.65 -16.11 -27.46
CA TYR A 543 16.62 -17.17 -27.22
C TYR A 543 16.19 -18.53 -27.80
N ASN A 544 14.89 -18.87 -27.61
CA ASN A 544 14.35 -20.11 -28.16
C ASN A 544 14.22 -20.04 -29.68
N LEU A 545 13.86 -18.88 -30.23
CA LEU A 545 13.75 -18.66 -31.65
C LEU A 545 15.13 -18.78 -32.32
N GLU A 546 16.14 -18.09 -31.81
CA GLU A 546 17.52 -18.14 -32.34
C GLU A 546 18.11 -19.54 -32.29
N ARG A 547 17.87 -20.30 -31.22
CA ARG A 547 18.27 -21.68 -31.07
C ARG A 547 17.66 -22.59 -32.14
N LEU A 548 16.40 -22.39 -32.48
CA LEU A 548 15.69 -23.16 -33.50
C LEU A 548 16.04 -22.72 -34.93
N GLU A 549 16.41 -21.47 -35.15
CA GLU A 549 16.82 -20.96 -36.48
C GLU A 549 18.29 -21.24 -36.82
N LYS A 550 19.15 -21.35 -35.80
CA LYS A 550 20.58 -21.61 -35.93
C LYS A 550 21.00 -22.84 -35.12
N PRO A 551 20.64 -24.07 -35.55
CA PRO A 551 21.07 -25.27 -34.87
C PRO A 551 22.59 -25.41 -34.92
N GLY A 552 23.24 -25.41 -33.74
CA GLY A 552 24.72 -25.54 -33.63
C GLY A 552 25.41 -24.46 -32.79
N THR A 553 24.72 -23.44 -32.31
CA THR A 553 25.28 -22.36 -31.46
C THR A 553 25.47 -22.73 -29.99
N GLY A 554 25.40 -24.01 -29.60
CA GLY A 554 26.02 -24.56 -28.38
C GLY A 554 25.42 -24.27 -27.02
N LEU A 555 24.24 -23.68 -26.91
CA LEU A 555 23.70 -23.26 -25.59
C LEU A 555 22.76 -24.25 -24.90
N LEU A 556 22.18 -25.23 -25.61
CA LEU A 556 21.39 -26.34 -25.02
C LEU A 556 21.31 -27.52 -25.99
N PRO A 557 21.15 -28.79 -25.52
CA PRO A 557 21.02 -29.94 -26.41
C PRO A 557 19.79 -29.83 -27.32
N PRO A 558 19.83 -30.38 -28.54
CA PRO A 558 18.69 -30.41 -29.45
C PRO A 558 17.55 -31.18 -28.77
N VAL A 559 16.37 -30.55 -28.71
CA VAL A 559 15.15 -31.23 -28.29
C VAL A 559 14.88 -32.40 -29.25
N SER A 560 14.52 -33.55 -28.68
CA SER A 560 14.27 -34.83 -29.34
C SER A 560 13.58 -34.63 -30.69
N SER A 561 14.17 -35.23 -31.73
CA SER A 561 13.61 -35.32 -33.09
C SER A 561 12.42 -36.29 -33.14
N LYS A 562 11.39 -36.03 -32.40
CA LYS A 562 10.13 -36.75 -32.52
C LYS A 562 9.39 -36.24 -33.76
N ALA A 563 8.95 -37.18 -34.62
CA ALA A 563 8.13 -36.85 -35.79
C ALA A 563 6.88 -36.03 -35.36
N PRO A 564 6.47 -35.01 -36.14
CA PRO A 564 5.30 -34.21 -35.84
C PRO A 564 4.07 -35.11 -35.68
N THR A 565 3.38 -34.96 -34.55
CA THR A 565 2.15 -35.72 -34.31
C THR A 565 0.97 -34.97 -34.95
N GLU A 566 -0.03 -35.67 -35.49
CA GLU A 566 -1.25 -35.08 -36.08
C GLU A 566 -1.98 -34.09 -35.14
N ALA A 567 -1.67 -34.15 -33.85
CA ALA A 567 -2.21 -33.27 -32.83
C ALA A 567 -1.78 -31.78 -32.95
N CYS A 568 -0.68 -31.48 -33.67
CA CYS A 568 -0.21 -30.09 -33.85
C CYS A 568 -1.25 -29.17 -34.54
N TRP A 569 -2.18 -29.76 -35.28
CA TRP A 569 -3.05 -29.02 -36.18
C TRP A 569 -4.49 -28.80 -35.68
N ARG A 570 -4.95 -29.56 -34.67
CA ARG A 570 -6.38 -29.57 -34.31
C ARG A 570 -6.77 -28.60 -33.17
N GLU A 571 -5.81 -28.08 -32.41
CA GLU A 571 -6.12 -27.36 -31.16
C GLU A 571 -5.50 -25.94 -31.08
N LEU A 572 -4.88 -25.44 -32.16
CA LEU A 572 -4.32 -24.08 -32.16
C LEU A 572 -5.45 -23.05 -32.28
N PRO A 573 -5.44 -21.98 -31.44
CA PRO A 573 -6.30 -20.83 -31.66
C PRO A 573 -6.00 -20.28 -33.06
N ARG A 574 -7.01 -20.18 -33.93
CA ARG A 574 -6.87 -19.58 -35.26
C ARG A 574 -6.30 -18.17 -35.07
N ALA A 575 -5.12 -17.91 -35.63
CA ALA A 575 -4.56 -16.59 -35.66
C ALA A 575 -5.59 -15.66 -36.34
N GLU A 576 -6.20 -14.75 -35.62
CA GLU A 576 -6.90 -13.63 -36.25
C GLU A 576 -5.84 -12.81 -36.97
N THR A 577 -5.74 -13.05 -38.28
CA THR A 577 -5.12 -12.13 -39.23
C THR A 577 -6.08 -10.95 -39.37
N ARG A 578 -5.98 -9.97 -38.47
CA ARG A 578 -6.42 -8.61 -38.73
C ARG A 578 -5.23 -7.69 -38.70
N PRO A 579 -5.09 -6.82 -39.74
CA PRO A 579 -3.94 -5.98 -39.98
C PRO A 579 -3.71 -4.92 -38.90
#